data_04ce3b062806eea9dbdd66955a048eb2
#
_entry.id   04ce3b062806eea9dbdd66955a048eb2
#
_cell.length_a   1.000
_cell.length_b   1.000
_cell.length_c   1.000
_cell.angle_alpha   90.00
_cell.angle_beta   90.00
_cell.angle_gamma   90.00
#
_symmetry.space_group_name_H-M   'P 1'
#
loop_
_entity.id
_entity.type
_entity.pdbx_description
1 polymer ?
#
loop_
_entity_poly.entity_id
_entity_poly.type
_entity_poly.pdbx_seq_one_letter_code
_entity_poly.pdbx_strand_id
1 'polypeptide(L)'
;VPAGEVSDSVEVIDRTVSTTNVWLKTLAERLGLDRHRAYLALRAVLHALRDRVGPEVAAHVSAQLPTLIRGVFYEGWDPTRTPARLSLEQFLARIQTEALLADRTQAEHAATAVVGLLWDELGQGTMDHLVDVLPSEYALIF
;
A
#
# COMPACT_ATOMS: atom_id res chain seq x y z
N VAL A 1 -7.29 33.46 -7.84
CA VAL A 1 -7.00 33.16 -6.45
C VAL A 1 -6.28 34.33 -5.81
N PRO A 2 -6.78 34.86 -4.70
CA PRO A 2 -6.06 35.87 -3.95
C PRO A 2 -4.66 35.41 -3.57
N ALA A 3 -3.70 36.31 -3.59
CA ALA A 3 -2.31 36.02 -3.27
C ALA A 3 -2.16 35.40 -1.85
N GLY A 4 -3.02 35.81 -0.90
CA GLY A 4 -3.01 35.28 0.46
C GLY A 4 -3.35 33.77 0.53
N GLU A 5 -4.24 33.30 -0.34
CA GLU A 5 -4.58 31.86 -0.40
C GLU A 5 -3.42 31.03 -0.93
N VAL A 6 -2.69 31.54 -1.96
CA VAL A 6 -1.51 30.86 -2.50
C VAL A 6 -0.39 30.81 -1.46
N SER A 7 -0.17 31.91 -0.73
CA SER A 7 0.90 32.01 0.26
C SER A 7 0.62 31.16 1.51
N ASP A 8 -0.64 30.74 1.74
CA ASP A 8 -1.00 29.87 2.85
C ASP A 8 -0.75 28.38 2.54
N SER A 9 -0.44 28.03 1.30
CA SER A 9 -0.09 26.67 0.90
C SER A 9 1.27 26.26 1.45
N VAL A 10 1.37 25.03 1.91
CA VAL A 10 2.62 24.42 2.34
C VAL A 10 3.05 23.42 1.27
N GLU A 11 4.16 23.69 0.60
CA GLU A 11 4.60 22.91 -0.57
C GLU A 11 4.76 21.41 -0.29
N VAL A 12 5.32 21.06 0.88
CA VAL A 12 5.54 19.64 1.22
C VAL A 12 4.21 18.89 1.38
N ILE A 13 3.16 19.57 1.83
CA ILE A 13 1.82 18.98 1.95
C ILE A 13 1.19 18.84 0.56
N ASP A 14 1.28 19.88 -0.26
CA ASP A 14 0.75 19.85 -1.63
C ASP A 14 1.42 18.75 -2.45
N ARG A 15 2.72 18.57 -2.26
CA ARG A 15 3.50 17.54 -2.96
C ARG A 15 3.07 16.14 -2.57
N THR A 16 2.89 15.84 -1.29
CA THR A 16 2.47 14.49 -0.87
C THR A 16 1.04 14.18 -1.29
N VAL A 17 0.17 15.19 -1.34
CA VAL A 17 -1.19 15.03 -1.88
C VAL A 17 -1.11 14.71 -3.38
N SER A 18 -0.32 15.45 -4.14
CA SER A 18 -0.14 15.21 -5.59
C SER A 18 0.43 13.83 -5.87
N THR A 19 1.45 13.41 -5.12
CA THR A 19 2.06 12.08 -5.26
C THR A 19 1.04 10.98 -4.98
N THR A 20 0.26 11.13 -3.92
CA THR A 20 -0.81 10.18 -3.57
C THR A 20 -1.82 10.07 -4.71
N ASN A 21 -2.23 11.20 -5.28
CA ASN A 21 -3.17 11.20 -6.41
C ASN A 21 -2.59 10.52 -7.65
N VAL A 22 -1.29 10.66 -7.91
CA VAL A 22 -0.62 9.93 -9.01
C VAL A 22 -0.64 8.43 -8.76
N TRP A 23 -0.35 7.99 -7.55
CA TRP A 23 -0.42 6.56 -7.18
C TRP A 23 -1.82 6.00 -7.39
N LEU A 24 -2.84 6.72 -6.94
CA LEU A 24 -4.24 6.29 -7.10
C LEU A 24 -4.65 6.24 -8.56
N LYS A 25 -4.22 7.20 -9.35
CA LYS A 25 -4.49 7.21 -10.80
C LYS A 25 -3.86 5.98 -11.47
N THR A 26 -2.61 5.69 -11.14
CA THR A 26 -1.89 4.53 -11.70
C THR A 26 -2.62 3.22 -11.34
N LEU A 27 -3.01 3.05 -10.08
CA LEU A 27 -3.73 1.85 -9.63
C LEU A 27 -5.11 1.76 -10.28
N ALA A 28 -5.84 2.86 -10.35
CA ALA A 28 -7.15 2.89 -10.99
C ALA A 28 -7.07 2.42 -12.44
N GLU A 29 -6.06 2.87 -13.17
CA GLU A 29 -5.83 2.46 -14.56
C GLU A 29 -5.46 0.99 -14.67
N ARG A 30 -4.54 0.51 -13.82
CA ARG A 30 -4.09 -0.89 -13.83
C ARG A 30 -5.20 -1.87 -13.45
N LEU A 31 -6.10 -1.47 -12.56
CA LEU A 31 -7.14 -2.34 -12.02
C LEU A 31 -8.52 -2.15 -12.69
N GLY A 32 -8.67 -1.12 -13.52
CA GLY A 32 -9.98 -0.80 -14.10
C GLY A 32 -10.99 -0.35 -13.04
N LEU A 33 -10.53 0.35 -12.01
CA LEU A 33 -11.35 0.84 -10.91
C LEU A 33 -11.39 2.36 -10.92
N ASP A 34 -12.41 2.95 -10.25
CA ASP A 34 -12.38 4.36 -9.95
C ASP A 34 -11.35 4.66 -8.85
N ARG A 35 -11.04 5.94 -8.61
CA ARG A 35 -9.99 6.32 -7.65
C ARG A 35 -10.32 5.96 -6.22
N HIS A 36 -11.59 6.00 -5.83
CA HIS A 36 -11.98 5.62 -4.48
C HIS A 36 -11.74 4.14 -4.24
N ARG A 37 -12.10 3.29 -5.20
CA ARG A 37 -11.85 1.84 -5.10
C ARG A 37 -10.37 1.53 -5.17
N ALA A 38 -9.61 2.25 -5.99
CA ALA A 38 -8.15 2.13 -6.01
C ALA A 38 -7.54 2.47 -4.66
N TYR A 39 -8.06 3.50 -3.97
CA TYR A 39 -7.65 3.84 -2.61
C TYR A 39 -7.92 2.69 -1.64
N LEU A 40 -9.11 2.08 -1.70
CA LEU A 40 -9.42 0.95 -0.82
C LEU A 40 -8.48 -0.24 -1.08
N ALA A 41 -8.13 -0.50 -2.34
CA ALA A 41 -7.18 -1.54 -2.70
C ALA A 41 -5.78 -1.24 -2.16
N LEU A 42 -5.29 -0.02 -2.34
CA LEU A 42 -3.99 0.40 -1.83
C LEU A 42 -3.94 0.25 -0.30
N ARG A 43 -4.94 0.77 0.39
CA ARG A 43 -5.05 0.71 1.85
C ARG A 43 -5.05 -0.74 2.35
N ALA A 44 -5.88 -1.58 1.75
CA ALA A 44 -6.02 -2.98 2.16
C ALA A 44 -4.71 -3.76 1.98
N VAL A 45 -4.04 -3.59 0.86
CA VAL A 45 -2.77 -4.28 0.58
C VAL A 45 -1.66 -3.77 1.50
N LEU A 46 -1.55 -2.47 1.70
CA LEU A 46 -0.55 -1.91 2.61
C LEU A 46 -0.74 -2.40 4.04
N HIS A 47 -1.98 -2.44 4.52
CA HIS A 47 -2.28 -2.93 5.88
C HIS A 47 -1.98 -4.42 6.03
N ALA A 48 -2.32 -5.22 5.03
CA ALA A 48 -2.04 -6.66 5.06
C ALA A 48 -0.54 -6.93 5.04
N LEU A 49 0.23 -6.24 4.21
CA LEU A 49 1.70 -6.34 4.19
C LEU A 49 2.31 -5.90 5.52
N ARG A 50 1.89 -4.75 6.02
CA ARG A 50 2.35 -4.21 7.30
C ARG A 50 2.22 -5.24 8.43
N ASP A 51 1.05 -5.84 8.53
CA ASP A 51 0.76 -6.76 9.63
C ASP A 51 1.43 -8.12 9.42
N ARG A 52 1.63 -8.52 8.16
CA ARG A 52 2.28 -9.81 7.84
C ARG A 52 3.77 -9.82 8.19
N VAL A 53 4.47 -8.71 7.98
CA VAL A 53 5.94 -8.67 8.07
C VAL A 53 6.48 -8.33 9.45
N GLY A 54 5.68 -7.81 10.33
CA GLY A 54 6.12 -7.41 11.67
C GLY A 54 6.69 -5.99 11.74
N PRO A 55 6.92 -5.49 12.99
CA PRO A 55 7.19 -4.06 13.22
C PRO A 55 8.47 -3.54 12.60
N GLU A 56 9.56 -4.31 12.65
CA GLU A 56 10.85 -3.85 12.15
C GLU A 56 10.83 -3.64 10.64
N VAL A 57 10.31 -4.62 9.91
CA VAL A 57 10.19 -4.54 8.45
C VAL A 57 9.17 -3.48 8.05
N ALA A 58 8.04 -3.39 8.77
CA ALA A 58 7.04 -2.36 8.54
C ALA A 58 7.63 -0.95 8.66
N ALA A 59 8.42 -0.70 9.70
CA ALA A 59 9.09 0.59 9.88
C ALA A 59 10.03 0.91 8.72
N HIS A 60 10.77 -0.08 8.24
CA HIS A 60 11.69 0.08 7.13
C HIS A 60 10.97 0.44 5.82
N VAL A 61 9.87 -0.24 5.54
CA VAL A 61 9.03 0.05 4.37
C VAL A 61 8.43 1.45 4.47
N SER A 62 7.85 1.79 5.62
CA SER A 62 7.18 3.08 5.81
C SER A 62 8.10 4.28 5.62
N ALA A 63 9.39 4.13 5.97
CA ALA A 63 10.36 5.20 5.83
C ALA A 63 10.53 5.67 4.38
N GLN A 64 10.19 4.84 3.40
CA GLN A 64 10.31 5.16 1.98
C GLN A 64 8.98 5.58 1.34
N LEU A 65 7.87 5.50 2.07
CA LEU A 65 6.57 5.90 1.55
C LEU A 65 6.41 7.43 1.60
N PRO A 66 5.71 8.02 0.62
CA PRO A 66 5.30 9.43 0.72
C PRO A 66 4.51 9.67 2.00
N THR A 67 4.63 10.88 2.55
CA THR A 67 4.11 11.20 3.90
C THR A 67 2.64 10.82 4.09
N LEU A 68 1.78 11.19 3.16
CA LEU A 68 0.36 10.87 3.26
C LEU A 68 0.12 9.36 3.21
N ILE A 69 0.79 8.68 2.30
CA ILE A 69 0.67 7.21 2.15
C ILE A 69 1.22 6.50 3.39
N ARG A 70 2.27 7.05 4.01
CA ARG A 70 2.78 6.53 5.29
C ARG A 70 1.71 6.62 6.38
N GLY A 71 0.94 7.71 6.42
CA GLY A 71 -0.18 7.85 7.34
C GLY A 71 -1.25 6.79 7.12
N VAL A 72 -1.60 6.54 5.87
CA VAL A 72 -2.53 5.46 5.50
C VAL A 72 -1.98 4.09 5.91
N PHE A 73 -0.69 3.85 5.67
CA PHE A 73 -0.02 2.61 6.03
C PHE A 73 -0.13 2.28 7.51
N TYR A 74 0.03 3.27 8.38
CA TYR A 74 -0.01 3.07 9.83
C TYR A 74 -1.40 3.17 10.46
N GLU A 75 -2.41 3.53 9.70
CA GLU A 75 -3.76 3.66 10.23
C GLU A 75 -4.25 2.35 10.84
N GLY A 76 -4.62 2.38 12.12
CA GLY A 76 -5.11 1.20 12.83
C GLY A 76 -4.03 0.17 13.18
N TRP A 77 -2.74 0.52 13.09
CA TRP A 77 -1.66 -0.43 13.37
C TRP A 77 -1.58 -0.80 14.84
N ASP A 78 -1.50 -2.10 15.09
CA ASP A 78 -1.20 -2.67 16.41
C ASP A 78 0.03 -3.58 16.30
N PRO A 79 1.24 -3.06 16.62
CA PRO A 79 2.47 -3.86 16.46
C PRO A 79 2.52 -5.09 17.36
N THR A 80 1.73 -5.13 18.44
CA THR A 80 1.72 -6.29 19.35
C THR A 80 1.08 -7.52 18.72
N ARG A 81 0.28 -7.33 17.65
CA ARG A 81 -0.38 -8.41 16.90
C ARG A 81 0.40 -8.81 15.65
N THR A 82 1.62 -8.32 15.50
CA THR A 82 2.43 -8.58 14.31
C THR A 82 3.72 -9.30 14.68
N PRO A 83 4.27 -10.15 13.80
CA PRO A 83 3.74 -10.49 12.48
C PRO A 83 2.50 -11.38 12.57
N ALA A 84 1.50 -11.08 11.74
CA ALA A 84 0.34 -11.95 11.58
C ALA A 84 0.70 -13.04 10.56
N ARG A 85 0.76 -14.28 11.01
CA ARG A 85 1.27 -15.40 10.19
C ARG A 85 0.21 -15.89 9.20
N LEU A 86 -0.14 -15.02 8.27
CA LEU A 86 -1.11 -15.32 7.22
C LEU A 86 -0.46 -16.10 6.09
N SER A 87 -1.14 -17.17 5.63
CA SER A 87 -0.84 -17.76 4.33
C SER A 87 -1.20 -16.77 3.23
N LEU A 88 -0.73 -17.00 2.01
CA LEU A 88 -1.11 -16.15 0.88
C LEU A 88 -2.64 -16.13 0.71
N GLU A 89 -3.28 -17.29 0.84
CA GLU A 89 -4.74 -17.38 0.72
C GLU A 89 -5.46 -16.52 1.77
N GLN A 90 -5.00 -16.56 3.03
CA GLN A 90 -5.56 -15.74 4.11
C GLN A 90 -5.30 -14.25 3.87
N PHE A 91 -4.11 -13.93 3.38
CA PHE A 91 -3.71 -12.58 3.02
C PHE A 91 -4.64 -12.01 1.94
N LEU A 92 -4.87 -12.77 0.88
CA LEU A 92 -5.79 -12.36 -0.19
C LEU A 92 -7.24 -12.27 0.26
N ALA A 93 -7.67 -13.20 1.16
CA ALA A 93 -9.02 -13.13 1.76
C ALA A 93 -9.25 -11.83 2.51
N ARG A 94 -8.26 -11.41 3.27
CA ARG A 94 -8.30 -10.14 4.01
C ARG A 94 -8.40 -8.95 3.06
N ILE A 95 -7.60 -8.93 2.01
CA ILE A 95 -7.64 -7.87 1.00
C ILE A 95 -9.01 -7.83 0.32
N GLN A 96 -9.54 -8.97 -0.05
CA GLN A 96 -10.87 -9.05 -0.67
C GLN A 96 -11.93 -8.37 0.20
N THR A 97 -11.94 -8.69 1.49
CA THR A 97 -12.91 -8.14 2.45
C THR A 97 -12.70 -6.63 2.65
N GLU A 98 -11.49 -6.21 2.94
CA GLU A 98 -11.20 -4.81 3.29
C GLU A 98 -11.31 -3.87 2.09
N ALA A 99 -11.00 -4.33 0.90
CA ALA A 99 -11.10 -3.54 -0.33
C ALA A 99 -12.47 -3.69 -1.01
N LEU A 100 -13.40 -4.46 -0.43
CA LEU A 100 -14.74 -4.69 -0.97
C LEU A 100 -14.70 -5.26 -2.40
N LEU A 101 -13.81 -6.22 -2.63
CA LEU A 101 -13.65 -6.87 -3.93
C LEU A 101 -14.57 -8.09 -4.05
N ALA A 102 -15.01 -8.39 -5.27
CA ALA A 102 -16.02 -9.40 -5.53
C ALA A 102 -15.51 -10.83 -5.30
N ASP A 103 -14.25 -11.10 -5.61
CA ASP A 103 -13.70 -12.44 -5.56
C ASP A 103 -12.20 -12.45 -5.28
N ARG A 104 -11.65 -13.65 -5.15
CA ARG A 104 -10.24 -13.85 -4.85
C ARG A 104 -9.32 -13.43 -5.99
N THR A 105 -9.77 -13.58 -7.23
CA THR A 105 -9.03 -13.16 -8.41
C THR A 105 -8.81 -11.65 -8.42
N GLN A 106 -9.84 -10.88 -8.07
CA GLN A 106 -9.70 -9.43 -7.95
C GLN A 106 -8.74 -9.05 -6.82
N ALA A 107 -8.76 -9.77 -5.70
CA ALA A 107 -7.82 -9.54 -4.59
C ALA A 107 -6.38 -9.81 -5.03
N GLU A 108 -6.15 -10.86 -5.80
CA GLU A 108 -4.82 -11.16 -6.35
C GLU A 108 -4.36 -10.07 -7.31
N HIS A 109 -5.23 -9.61 -8.20
CA HIS A 109 -4.91 -8.51 -9.11
C HIS A 109 -4.58 -7.23 -8.34
N ALA A 110 -5.35 -6.90 -7.31
CA ALA A 110 -5.10 -5.74 -6.48
C ALA A 110 -3.75 -5.83 -5.76
N ALA A 111 -3.45 -6.98 -5.16
CA ALA A 111 -2.18 -7.21 -4.49
C ALA A 111 -1.01 -7.10 -5.47
N THR A 112 -1.11 -7.72 -6.64
CA THR A 112 -0.06 -7.68 -7.66
C THR A 112 0.16 -6.26 -8.17
N ALA A 113 -0.90 -5.49 -8.40
CA ALA A 113 -0.79 -4.11 -8.88
C ALA A 113 -0.14 -3.20 -7.83
N VAL A 114 -0.53 -3.32 -6.56
CA VAL A 114 0.07 -2.53 -5.47
C VAL A 114 1.53 -2.91 -5.28
N VAL A 115 1.86 -4.20 -5.26
CA VAL A 115 3.26 -4.65 -5.14
C VAL A 115 4.08 -4.15 -6.32
N GLY A 116 3.54 -4.19 -7.53
CA GLY A 116 4.19 -3.63 -8.72
C GLY A 116 4.49 -2.15 -8.58
N LEU A 117 3.55 -1.39 -8.03
CA LEU A 117 3.76 0.03 -7.74
C LEU A 117 4.86 0.24 -6.69
N LEU A 118 4.92 -0.60 -5.67
CA LEU A 118 5.98 -0.55 -4.66
C LEU A 118 7.35 -0.87 -5.28
N TRP A 119 7.44 -1.84 -6.19
CA TRP A 119 8.69 -2.11 -6.94
C TRP A 119 9.14 -0.89 -7.73
N ASP A 120 8.21 -0.12 -8.31
CA ASP A 120 8.53 1.08 -9.08
C ASP A 120 8.99 2.25 -8.18
N GLU A 121 8.46 2.35 -6.97
CA GLU A 121 8.60 3.55 -6.14
C GLU A 121 9.54 3.39 -4.95
N LEU A 122 9.77 2.18 -4.46
CA LEU A 122 10.65 1.94 -3.31
C LEU A 122 12.02 1.44 -3.76
N GLY A 123 12.99 1.54 -2.86
CA GLY A 123 14.35 1.06 -3.13
C GLY A 123 14.42 -0.45 -3.33
N GLN A 124 15.30 -0.89 -4.23
CA GLN A 124 15.51 -2.31 -4.54
C GLN A 124 15.76 -3.14 -3.26
N GLY A 125 16.61 -2.64 -2.37
CA GLY A 125 16.96 -3.36 -1.14
C GLY A 125 15.76 -3.59 -0.23
N THR A 126 14.85 -2.61 -0.14
CA THR A 126 13.62 -2.74 0.65
C THR A 126 12.72 -3.82 0.07
N MET A 127 12.53 -3.83 -1.24
CA MET A 127 11.69 -4.82 -1.90
C MET A 127 12.31 -6.23 -1.82
N ASP A 128 13.62 -6.35 -1.99
CA ASP A 128 14.32 -7.63 -1.82
C ASP A 128 14.16 -8.17 -0.40
N HIS A 129 14.23 -7.29 0.60
CA HIS A 129 14.04 -7.68 2.00
C HIS A 129 12.60 -8.15 2.26
N LEU A 130 11.60 -7.51 1.67
CA LEU A 130 10.21 -7.96 1.76
C LEU A 130 10.07 -9.38 1.19
N VAL A 131 10.63 -9.64 0.03
CA VAL A 131 10.59 -10.97 -0.58
C VAL A 131 11.25 -12.01 0.33
N ASP A 132 12.40 -11.67 0.93
CA ASP A 132 13.15 -12.59 1.78
C ASP A 132 12.42 -12.99 3.06
N VAL A 133 11.65 -12.07 3.66
CA VAL A 133 10.94 -12.34 4.91
C VAL A 133 9.57 -13.00 4.73
N LEU A 134 9.06 -13.01 3.52
CA LEU A 134 7.76 -13.63 3.21
C LEU A 134 7.94 -15.08 2.77
N PRO A 135 6.96 -15.95 3.07
CA PRO A 135 6.98 -17.32 2.54
C PRO A 135 7.04 -17.34 1.01
N SER A 136 7.62 -18.40 0.44
CA SER A 136 7.82 -18.52 -1.00
C SER A 136 6.52 -18.42 -1.81
N GLU A 137 5.38 -18.82 -1.24
CA GLU A 137 4.09 -18.70 -1.92
C GLU A 137 3.71 -17.26 -2.29
N TYR A 138 4.23 -16.27 -1.56
CA TYR A 138 4.01 -14.86 -1.85
C TYR A 138 4.67 -14.40 -3.16
N ALA A 139 5.52 -15.23 -3.76
CA ALA A 139 6.09 -14.95 -5.08
C ALA A 139 5.01 -14.73 -6.15
N LEU A 140 3.81 -15.27 -5.95
CA LEU A 140 2.69 -15.10 -6.87
C LEU A 140 2.33 -13.62 -7.09
N ILE A 141 2.50 -12.78 -6.07
CA ILE A 141 2.16 -11.35 -6.14
C ILE A 141 3.39 -10.43 -6.23
N PHE A 142 4.58 -10.96 -6.01
CA PHE A 142 5.84 -10.22 -6.09
C PHE A 142 6.58 -10.49 -7.39
#